data_4ee795c2770de52b6e29519ae1cc1f12
#
_entry.id   4ee795c2770de52b6e29519ae1cc1f12
#
_cell.length_a   1.000
_cell.length_b   1.000
_cell.length_c   1.000
_cell.angle_alpha   90.00
_cell.angle_beta   90.00
_cell.angle_gamma   90.00
#
_symmetry.space_group_name_H-M   'P 1'
#
loop_
_entity.id
_entity.type
_entity.pdbx_description
1 polymer ?
#
loop_
_entity_poly.entity_id
_entity_poly.type
_entity_poly.pdbx_seq_one_letter_code
_entity_poly.pdbx_strand_id
1 'polypeptide(L)'
;MREAKEGRVAKKAKKKRAPRAQFTTDKIDVLGGVAQILRTAINGDVWQFRTWLPSEGKYLRLSLKTKDKEVAIQKAQDKWIEVQSLAQKGKTVFSPTLEKIVELYLEDRQGDVDSGRITKGRHGTLTSHLKAGLRYLHSAGYTRGGELDSRSLMGYEDWRRKDHPEIKRVTIANELATIRHCLKYAHIEQLTDVAAFTTKKIKVDEQVDVREVEARTFSNDEYERLTRYLRSWAAKKNCVDENEYVLRQALRHWVLVGANTMMRVGELRQLTWGNVKTYKHKDYTLAQIYVARDTTKVRKPRQVDVRGGQYLERWKKTSKNTKNTDLVFSDAGGRQIDKTYQYRAWKQWMDELGYDEDGSRNLTWYSLRHYGITMRIAAGNTYETIAMIAGTSAKEIEKTYRHILREEMRTAATREVEVLREIKEG
;
A
#
# COMPACT_ATOMS: atom_id res chain seq x y z
N MET A 1 -9.83 -56.78 -47.99
CA MET A 1 -10.92 -57.10 -47.07
C MET A 1 -10.87 -56.15 -45.91
N ARG A 2 -11.73 -55.17 -45.87
CA ARG A 2 -11.88 -54.20 -44.78
C ARG A 2 -13.35 -54.28 -44.37
N GLU A 3 -13.61 -54.83 -43.20
CA GLU A 3 -14.92 -54.86 -42.58
C GLU A 3 -15.22 -53.52 -41.91
N ALA A 4 -16.35 -52.92 -42.31
CA ALA A 4 -16.92 -51.75 -41.71
C ALA A 4 -17.71 -52.15 -40.45
N LYS A 5 -17.41 -51.54 -39.29
CA LYS A 5 -18.25 -51.61 -38.11
C LYS A 5 -19.19 -50.40 -38.07
N GLU A 6 -20.46 -50.67 -38.33
CA GLU A 6 -21.55 -49.73 -38.10
C GLU A 6 -21.77 -49.54 -36.59
N GLY A 7 -21.57 -48.31 -36.12
CA GLY A 7 -21.89 -47.90 -34.77
C GLY A 7 -23.31 -47.36 -34.66
N ARG A 8 -24.21 -48.07 -34.01
CA ARG A 8 -25.58 -47.65 -33.68
C ARG A 8 -25.56 -46.47 -32.71
N VAL A 9 -25.99 -45.31 -33.21
CA VAL A 9 -26.26 -44.12 -32.37
C VAL A 9 -27.64 -44.31 -31.70
N ALA A 10 -27.63 -44.59 -30.39
CA ALA A 10 -28.84 -44.66 -29.59
C ALA A 10 -29.39 -43.23 -29.35
N LYS A 11 -30.54 -42.91 -29.89
CA LYS A 11 -31.30 -41.67 -29.60
C LYS A 11 -31.74 -41.67 -28.13
N LYS A 12 -31.08 -40.85 -27.30
CA LYS A 12 -31.55 -40.58 -25.94
C LYS A 12 -32.92 -39.90 -25.98
N ALA A 13 -33.94 -40.59 -25.52
CA ALA A 13 -35.28 -40.06 -25.34
C ALA A 13 -35.25 -38.83 -24.36
N LYS A 14 -35.73 -37.68 -24.79
CA LYS A 14 -35.93 -36.50 -23.95
C LYS A 14 -36.93 -36.84 -22.84
N LYS A 15 -36.47 -36.99 -21.59
CA LYS A 15 -37.37 -37.05 -20.43
C LYS A 15 -38.22 -35.79 -20.42
N LYS A 16 -39.53 -35.91 -20.57
CA LYS A 16 -40.50 -34.84 -20.33
C LYS A 16 -40.31 -34.34 -18.91
N ARG A 17 -39.88 -33.06 -18.74
CA ARG A 17 -39.82 -32.40 -17.44
C ARG A 17 -41.24 -32.37 -16.88
N ALA A 18 -41.43 -32.86 -15.64
CA ALA A 18 -42.66 -32.71 -14.89
C ALA A 18 -43.06 -31.22 -14.85
N PRO A 19 -44.37 -30.91 -14.92
CA PRO A 19 -44.82 -29.52 -14.81
C PRO A 19 -44.30 -28.91 -13.54
N ARG A 20 -43.60 -27.75 -13.66
CA ARG A 20 -43.13 -26.97 -12.51
C ARG A 20 -44.31 -26.69 -11.64
N ALA A 21 -44.34 -27.16 -10.38
CA ALA A 21 -45.30 -26.78 -9.39
C ALA A 21 -45.50 -25.26 -9.41
N GLN A 22 -46.74 -24.79 -9.40
CA GLN A 22 -47.05 -23.37 -9.40
C GLN A 22 -46.43 -22.75 -8.12
N PHE A 23 -45.31 -22.07 -8.32
CA PHE A 23 -44.49 -21.48 -7.24
C PHE A 23 -45.22 -20.29 -6.57
N THR A 24 -46.26 -19.77 -7.23
CA THR A 24 -47.03 -18.59 -6.80
C THR A 24 -48.44 -19.04 -6.42
N THR A 25 -48.83 -18.82 -5.18
CA THR A 25 -50.14 -19.19 -4.66
C THR A 25 -51.22 -18.18 -5.04
N ASP A 26 -50.90 -16.88 -4.94
CA ASP A 26 -51.79 -15.77 -5.31
C ASP A 26 -51.01 -14.73 -6.12
N LYS A 27 -51.67 -14.14 -7.10
CA LYS A 27 -51.12 -13.07 -7.91
C LYS A 27 -52.20 -12.05 -8.21
N ILE A 28 -51.92 -10.79 -7.91
CA ILE A 28 -52.85 -9.68 -8.12
C ILE A 28 -52.08 -8.58 -8.90
N ASP A 29 -52.65 -8.17 -10.02
CA ASP A 29 -52.16 -7.02 -10.75
C ASP A 29 -52.61 -5.73 -10.05
N VAL A 30 -51.70 -4.82 -9.83
CA VAL A 30 -51.94 -3.51 -9.23
C VAL A 30 -51.49 -2.41 -10.17
N LEU A 31 -52.06 -1.20 -10.02
CA LEU A 31 -51.64 -0.02 -10.81
C LEU A 31 -51.81 -0.26 -12.34
N GLY A 32 -52.93 -0.85 -12.76
CA GLY A 32 -53.18 -1.10 -14.19
C GLY A 32 -52.27 -2.14 -14.81
N GLY A 33 -51.68 -3.05 -14.05
CA GLY A 33 -50.84 -4.14 -14.55
C GLY A 33 -49.32 -3.79 -14.61
N VAL A 34 -48.91 -2.56 -14.29
CA VAL A 34 -47.49 -2.18 -14.25
C VAL A 34 -46.72 -2.75 -13.09
N ALA A 35 -47.44 -3.16 -12.03
CA ALA A 35 -46.89 -3.85 -10.88
C ALA A 35 -47.80 -5.01 -10.44
N GLN A 36 -47.27 -5.92 -9.66
CA GLN A 36 -47.94 -7.10 -9.15
C GLN A 36 -47.61 -7.29 -7.69
N ILE A 37 -48.62 -7.73 -6.91
CA ILE A 37 -48.37 -8.34 -5.61
C ILE A 37 -48.60 -9.84 -5.72
N LEU A 38 -47.77 -10.63 -5.05
CA LEU A 38 -47.82 -12.08 -5.12
C LEU A 38 -47.43 -12.74 -3.80
N ARG A 39 -47.97 -13.91 -3.54
CA ARG A 39 -47.53 -14.81 -2.48
C ARG A 39 -46.87 -16.03 -3.09
N THR A 40 -45.90 -16.60 -2.40
CA THR A 40 -45.20 -17.83 -2.82
C THR A 40 -45.24 -18.84 -1.69
N ALA A 41 -45.28 -20.13 -2.02
CA ALA A 41 -45.28 -21.22 -1.03
C ALA A 41 -44.09 -21.19 -0.05
N ILE A 42 -42.97 -20.55 -0.42
CA ILE A 42 -41.76 -20.46 0.43
C ILE A 42 -41.85 -19.32 1.43
N ASN A 43 -42.58 -18.23 1.15
CA ASN A 43 -42.53 -17.01 1.96
C ASN A 43 -43.75 -16.85 2.93
N GLY A 44 -44.45 -17.95 3.20
CA GLY A 44 -45.47 -18.05 4.25
C GLY A 44 -46.44 -16.87 4.27
N ASP A 45 -47.39 -16.80 3.37
CA ASP A 45 -48.49 -15.81 3.32
C ASP A 45 -48.11 -14.33 3.30
N VAL A 46 -46.84 -13.97 3.30
CA VAL A 46 -46.39 -12.58 3.22
C VAL A 46 -46.41 -12.10 1.77
N TRP A 47 -47.12 -11.02 1.51
CA TRP A 47 -47.17 -10.41 0.19
C TRP A 47 -45.85 -9.86 -0.25
N GLN A 48 -45.55 -10.02 -1.55
CA GLN A 48 -44.36 -9.50 -2.24
C GLN A 48 -44.80 -8.57 -3.37
N PHE A 49 -44.13 -7.45 -3.48
CA PHE A 49 -44.22 -6.53 -4.61
C PHE A 49 -43.32 -6.98 -5.73
N ARG A 50 -43.77 -6.88 -6.98
CA ARG A 50 -43.00 -7.16 -8.19
C ARG A 50 -43.38 -6.14 -9.25
N THR A 51 -42.38 -5.48 -9.82
CA THR A 51 -42.50 -4.63 -11.01
C THR A 51 -41.30 -4.79 -11.95
N TRP A 52 -41.56 -4.58 -13.22
CA TRP A 52 -40.52 -4.54 -14.23
C TRP A 52 -39.88 -3.16 -14.28
N LEU A 53 -38.57 -3.06 -14.31
CA LEU A 53 -37.82 -1.81 -14.43
C LEU A 53 -37.21 -1.74 -15.85
N PRO A 54 -37.82 -1.01 -16.79
CA PRO A 54 -37.35 -0.96 -18.18
C PRO A 54 -35.94 -0.40 -18.30
N SER A 55 -35.58 0.61 -17.52
CA SER A 55 -34.26 1.24 -17.49
C SER A 55 -33.14 0.30 -17.03
N GLU A 56 -33.46 -0.74 -16.27
CA GLU A 56 -32.48 -1.67 -15.70
C GLU A 56 -32.59 -3.09 -16.27
N GLY A 57 -33.61 -3.35 -17.11
CA GLY A 57 -33.87 -4.66 -17.72
C GLY A 57 -34.12 -5.78 -16.71
N LYS A 58 -34.69 -5.47 -15.53
CA LYS A 58 -34.83 -6.41 -14.40
C LYS A 58 -36.17 -6.24 -13.69
N TYR A 59 -36.58 -7.31 -13.00
CA TYR A 59 -37.69 -7.26 -12.07
C TYR A 59 -37.22 -6.85 -10.68
N LEU A 60 -37.83 -5.79 -10.12
CA LEU A 60 -37.76 -5.49 -8.69
C LEU A 60 -38.72 -6.45 -7.97
N ARG A 61 -38.23 -7.10 -6.91
CA ARG A 61 -39.04 -7.93 -6.01
C ARG A 61 -38.73 -7.55 -4.58
N LEU A 62 -39.74 -7.19 -3.79
CA LEU A 62 -39.59 -6.76 -2.40
C LEU A 62 -40.68 -7.39 -1.54
N SER A 63 -40.34 -7.79 -0.31
CA SER A 63 -41.34 -8.18 0.68
C SER A 63 -42.09 -6.95 1.20
N LEU A 64 -43.40 -7.00 1.22
CA LEU A 64 -44.25 -5.93 1.76
C LEU A 64 -44.44 -6.06 3.28
N LYS A 65 -43.89 -7.14 3.89
CA LYS A 65 -43.93 -7.40 5.34
C LYS A 65 -45.35 -7.32 5.92
N THR A 66 -46.32 -7.84 5.18
CA THR A 66 -47.71 -7.93 5.60
C THR A 66 -48.38 -9.16 4.98
N LYS A 67 -49.36 -9.74 5.70
CA LYS A 67 -50.24 -10.80 5.22
C LYS A 67 -51.60 -10.25 4.77
N ASP A 68 -51.92 -9.03 5.19
CA ASP A 68 -53.16 -8.34 4.83
C ASP A 68 -53.07 -7.86 3.38
N LYS A 69 -54.12 -8.14 2.60
CA LYS A 69 -54.17 -7.83 1.17
C LYS A 69 -54.30 -6.34 0.88
N GLU A 70 -55.13 -5.63 1.65
CA GLU A 70 -55.39 -4.20 1.41
C GLU A 70 -54.18 -3.37 1.79
N VAL A 71 -53.56 -3.69 2.92
CA VAL A 71 -52.31 -3.10 3.35
C VAL A 71 -51.18 -3.38 2.33
N ALA A 72 -51.17 -4.58 1.72
CA ALA A 72 -50.20 -4.91 0.69
C ALA A 72 -50.39 -4.09 -0.57
N ILE A 73 -51.64 -3.86 -1.00
CA ILE A 73 -51.93 -3.01 -2.17
C ILE A 73 -51.47 -1.58 -1.92
N GLN A 74 -51.78 -1.01 -0.76
CA GLN A 74 -51.32 0.35 -0.41
C GLN A 74 -49.79 0.47 -0.42
N LYS A 75 -49.13 -0.43 0.27
CA LYS A 75 -47.63 -0.46 0.29
C LYS A 75 -47.03 -0.68 -1.10
N ALA A 76 -47.69 -1.42 -1.97
CA ALA A 76 -47.25 -1.60 -3.34
C ALA A 76 -47.34 -0.32 -4.16
N GLN A 77 -48.43 0.45 -3.96
CA GLN A 77 -48.61 1.77 -4.59
C GLN A 77 -47.53 2.75 -4.13
N ASP A 78 -47.29 2.85 -2.82
CA ASP A 78 -46.27 3.71 -2.25
C ASP A 78 -44.89 3.36 -2.80
N LYS A 79 -44.56 2.07 -2.88
CA LYS A 79 -43.31 1.59 -3.41
C LYS A 79 -43.14 1.84 -4.90
N TRP A 80 -44.19 1.75 -5.67
CA TRP A 80 -44.15 2.07 -7.09
C TRP A 80 -43.93 3.56 -7.33
N ILE A 81 -44.55 4.45 -6.55
CA ILE A 81 -44.32 5.89 -6.61
C ILE A 81 -42.84 6.21 -6.32
N GLU A 82 -42.26 5.57 -5.29
CA GLU A 82 -40.84 5.71 -4.97
C GLU A 82 -39.96 5.30 -6.16
N VAL A 83 -40.24 4.14 -6.74
CA VAL A 83 -39.53 3.61 -7.92
C VAL A 83 -39.62 4.56 -9.11
N GLN A 84 -40.81 5.09 -9.39
CA GLN A 84 -41.00 6.05 -10.50
C GLN A 84 -40.27 7.37 -10.25
N SER A 85 -40.30 7.86 -8.99
CA SER A 85 -39.53 9.06 -8.62
C SER A 85 -38.03 8.91 -8.84
N LEU A 86 -37.48 7.72 -8.54
CA LEU A 86 -36.08 7.41 -8.82
C LEU A 86 -35.82 7.38 -10.34
N ALA A 87 -36.67 6.70 -11.09
CA ALA A 87 -36.53 6.60 -12.55
C ALA A 87 -36.59 7.97 -13.24
N GLN A 88 -37.51 8.85 -12.82
CA GLN A 88 -37.63 10.23 -13.33
C GLN A 88 -36.39 11.08 -13.02
N LYS A 89 -35.70 10.81 -11.92
CA LYS A 89 -34.45 11.47 -11.55
C LYS A 89 -33.21 10.85 -12.23
N GLY A 90 -33.39 9.89 -13.15
CA GLY A 90 -32.31 9.18 -13.81
C GLY A 90 -31.54 8.21 -12.90
N LYS A 91 -32.08 7.89 -11.71
CA LYS A 91 -31.44 7.03 -10.73
C LYS A 91 -31.82 5.57 -10.91
N THR A 92 -30.86 4.68 -10.65
CA THR A 92 -31.10 3.23 -10.67
C THR A 92 -31.71 2.78 -9.34
N VAL A 93 -32.72 1.92 -9.40
CA VAL A 93 -33.35 1.29 -8.23
C VAL A 93 -32.42 0.26 -7.59
N PHE A 94 -31.63 -0.43 -8.43
CA PHE A 94 -30.60 -1.37 -7.99
C PHE A 94 -29.24 -0.66 -7.95
N SER A 95 -28.99 0.12 -6.93
CA SER A 95 -27.62 0.61 -6.71
C SER A 95 -26.66 -0.58 -6.52
N PRO A 96 -25.45 -0.52 -7.06
CA PRO A 96 -24.45 -1.59 -6.93
C PRO A 96 -24.08 -1.83 -5.46
N THR A 97 -23.63 -3.03 -5.14
CA THR A 97 -23.06 -3.32 -3.83
C THR A 97 -21.75 -2.56 -3.64
N LEU A 98 -21.35 -2.34 -2.40
CA LEU A 98 -20.08 -1.66 -2.09
C LEU A 98 -18.88 -2.44 -2.60
N GLU A 99 -18.94 -3.78 -2.58
CA GLU A 99 -17.90 -4.64 -3.18
C GLU A 99 -17.77 -4.39 -4.68
N LYS A 100 -18.90 -4.27 -5.41
CA LYS A 100 -18.86 -4.01 -6.85
C LYS A 100 -18.29 -2.64 -7.16
N ILE A 101 -18.58 -1.63 -6.34
CA ILE A 101 -17.98 -0.30 -6.45
C ILE A 101 -16.45 -0.38 -6.28
N VAL A 102 -15.99 -1.09 -5.25
CA VAL A 102 -14.57 -1.26 -4.98
C VAL A 102 -13.88 -2.04 -6.09
N GLU A 103 -14.50 -3.10 -6.60
CA GLU A 103 -14.00 -3.88 -7.73
C GLU A 103 -13.79 -3.00 -8.97
N LEU A 104 -14.82 -2.25 -9.40
CA LEU A 104 -14.73 -1.35 -10.54
C LEU A 104 -13.66 -0.28 -10.37
N TYR A 105 -13.54 0.30 -9.18
CA TYR A 105 -12.48 1.26 -8.89
C TYR A 105 -11.09 0.63 -8.98
N LEU A 106 -10.90 -0.59 -8.46
CA LEU A 106 -9.61 -1.27 -8.52
C LEU A 106 -9.26 -1.71 -9.95
N GLU A 107 -10.24 -2.07 -10.77
CA GLU A 107 -10.05 -2.33 -12.20
C GLU A 107 -9.57 -1.07 -12.95
N ASP A 108 -10.21 0.08 -12.68
CA ASP A 108 -9.76 1.37 -13.23
C ASP A 108 -8.32 1.71 -12.77
N ARG A 109 -8.01 1.49 -11.50
CA ARG A 109 -6.64 1.66 -10.97
C ARG A 109 -5.64 0.65 -11.52
N GLN A 110 -6.05 -0.54 -11.95
CA GLN A 110 -5.19 -1.48 -12.66
C GLN A 110 -4.74 -0.90 -14.01
N GLY A 111 -5.61 -0.20 -14.74
CA GLY A 111 -5.24 0.56 -15.93
C GLY A 111 -4.15 1.61 -15.66
N ASP A 112 -4.13 2.21 -14.46
CA ASP A 112 -3.06 3.10 -14.04
C ASP A 112 -1.73 2.37 -13.77
N VAL A 113 -1.78 1.12 -13.30
CA VAL A 113 -0.58 0.27 -13.16
C VAL A 113 -0.02 -0.07 -14.53
N ASP A 114 -0.87 -0.49 -15.45
CA ASP A 114 -0.48 -0.95 -16.79
C ASP A 114 0.14 0.19 -17.62
N SER A 115 -0.38 1.42 -17.44
CA SER A 115 0.18 2.64 -18.03
C SER A 115 1.38 3.22 -17.26
N GLY A 116 1.81 2.60 -16.16
CA GLY A 116 2.91 3.08 -15.32
C GLY A 116 2.62 4.36 -14.51
N ARG A 117 1.36 4.82 -14.45
CA ARG A 117 0.97 5.98 -13.62
C ARG A 117 1.11 5.72 -12.14
N ILE A 118 0.79 4.50 -11.70
CA ILE A 118 1.04 4.04 -10.33
C ILE A 118 1.81 2.70 -10.33
N THR A 119 2.41 2.35 -9.19
CA THR A 119 3.11 1.07 -9.04
C THR A 119 2.17 -0.05 -8.58
N LYS A 120 2.51 -1.31 -8.85
CA LYS A 120 1.82 -2.49 -8.29
C LYS A 120 1.72 -2.42 -6.76
N GLY A 121 2.78 -1.94 -6.08
CA GLY A 121 2.76 -1.75 -4.63
C GLY A 121 1.73 -0.71 -4.17
N ARG A 122 1.55 0.38 -4.92
CA ARG A 122 0.50 1.38 -4.64
C ARG A 122 -0.89 0.78 -4.82
N HIS A 123 -1.12 0.01 -5.89
CA HIS A 123 -2.38 -0.70 -6.11
C HIS A 123 -2.70 -1.64 -4.94
N GLY A 124 -1.72 -2.43 -4.47
CA GLY A 124 -1.88 -3.29 -3.29
C GLY A 124 -2.23 -2.50 -2.01
N THR A 125 -1.65 -1.31 -1.83
CA THR A 125 -2.01 -0.41 -0.73
C THR A 125 -3.46 0.08 -0.84
N LEU A 126 -3.91 0.50 -2.03
CA LEU A 126 -5.30 0.90 -2.27
C LEU A 126 -6.26 -0.25 -1.92
N THR A 127 -5.95 -1.46 -2.38
CA THR A 127 -6.73 -2.67 -2.07
C THR A 127 -6.86 -2.91 -0.56
N SER A 128 -5.76 -2.77 0.19
CA SER A 128 -5.76 -2.95 1.64
C SER A 128 -6.61 -1.89 2.36
N HIS A 129 -6.50 -0.62 1.96
CA HIS A 129 -7.28 0.47 2.50
C HIS A 129 -8.79 0.29 2.23
N LEU A 130 -9.14 -0.13 1.01
CA LEU A 130 -10.53 -0.35 0.63
C LEU A 130 -11.15 -1.57 1.33
N LYS A 131 -10.38 -2.62 1.61
CA LYS A 131 -10.82 -3.72 2.45
C LYS A 131 -11.18 -3.26 3.87
N ALA A 132 -10.40 -2.35 4.46
CA ALA A 132 -10.73 -1.76 5.76
C ALA A 132 -12.00 -0.88 5.66
N GLY A 133 -12.13 -0.09 4.58
CA GLY A 133 -13.32 0.72 4.30
C GLY A 133 -14.59 -0.11 4.16
N LEU A 134 -14.55 -1.21 3.42
CA LEU A 134 -15.69 -2.14 3.28
C LEU A 134 -16.11 -2.72 4.63
N ARG A 135 -15.17 -3.22 5.44
CA ARG A 135 -15.48 -3.76 6.77
C ARG A 135 -16.18 -2.73 7.64
N TYR A 136 -15.71 -1.49 7.62
CA TYR A 136 -16.34 -0.40 8.36
C TYR A 136 -17.76 -0.13 7.86
N LEU A 137 -17.94 0.09 6.55
CA LEU A 137 -19.25 0.43 5.98
C LEU A 137 -20.28 -0.67 6.25
N HIS A 138 -19.89 -1.95 6.15
CA HIS A 138 -20.75 -3.07 6.54
C HIS A 138 -21.09 -3.05 8.03
N SER A 139 -20.13 -2.79 8.91
CA SER A 139 -20.37 -2.68 10.35
C SER A 139 -21.29 -1.52 10.71
N ALA A 140 -21.32 -0.48 9.87
CA ALA A 140 -22.23 0.66 9.99
C ALA A 140 -23.61 0.43 9.31
N GLY A 141 -23.83 -0.76 8.70
CA GLY A 141 -25.11 -1.16 8.11
C GLY A 141 -25.27 -0.82 6.63
N TYR A 142 -24.25 -0.30 5.97
CA TYR A 142 -24.29 0.00 4.54
C TYR A 142 -23.84 -1.20 3.72
N THR A 143 -24.60 -1.54 2.66
CA THR A 143 -24.31 -2.65 1.75
C THR A 143 -24.25 -2.20 0.29
N ARG A 144 -24.86 -1.06 -0.04
CA ARG A 144 -25.02 -0.56 -1.42
C ARG A 144 -24.66 0.92 -1.52
N GLY A 145 -24.24 1.33 -2.70
CA GLY A 145 -23.89 2.71 -3.00
C GLY A 145 -25.02 3.72 -2.78
N GLY A 146 -26.28 3.32 -3.06
CA GLY A 146 -27.45 4.17 -2.86
C GLY A 146 -27.90 4.33 -1.40
N GLU A 147 -27.35 3.56 -0.48
CA GLU A 147 -27.60 3.67 0.96
C GLU A 147 -26.69 4.69 1.65
N LEU A 148 -25.61 5.10 0.96
CA LEU A 148 -24.63 6.02 1.50
C LEU A 148 -25.21 7.46 1.60
N ASP A 149 -24.77 8.17 2.62
CA ASP A 149 -24.98 9.60 2.82
C ASP A 149 -23.65 10.33 3.05
N SER A 150 -23.68 11.65 3.11
CA SER A 150 -22.49 12.48 3.30
C SER A 150 -21.78 12.23 4.64
N ARG A 151 -22.42 11.62 5.61
CA ARG A 151 -21.90 11.33 6.97
C ARG A 151 -21.47 9.88 7.16
N SER A 152 -21.64 9.03 6.16
CA SER A 152 -21.34 7.58 6.26
C SER A 152 -19.91 7.25 6.67
N LEU A 153 -18.96 8.19 6.56
CA LEU A 153 -17.56 8.00 7.01
C LEU A 153 -17.22 8.66 8.36
N MET A 154 -18.18 9.31 9.03
CA MET A 154 -17.91 10.08 10.26
C MET A 154 -17.35 9.22 11.42
N GLY A 155 -17.78 7.97 11.53
CA GLY A 155 -17.37 7.04 12.60
C GLY A 155 -16.10 6.22 12.28
N TYR A 156 -15.49 6.39 11.09
CA TYR A 156 -14.40 5.53 10.64
C TYR A 156 -13.19 5.53 11.59
N GLU A 157 -12.76 6.69 12.06
CA GLU A 157 -11.60 6.81 12.97
C GLU A 157 -11.85 6.06 14.28
N ASP A 158 -13.01 6.27 14.91
CA ASP A 158 -13.35 5.64 16.20
C ASP A 158 -13.42 4.12 16.05
N TRP A 159 -14.09 3.64 14.99
CA TRP A 159 -14.16 2.22 14.66
C TRP A 159 -12.76 1.63 14.44
N ARG A 160 -11.91 2.33 13.67
CA ARG A 160 -10.58 1.83 13.31
C ARG A 160 -9.64 1.74 14.51
N ARG A 161 -9.74 2.68 15.45
CA ARG A 161 -9.00 2.67 16.72
C ARG A 161 -9.48 1.59 17.68
N LYS A 162 -10.78 1.28 17.68
CA LYS A 162 -11.33 0.18 18.48
C LYS A 162 -10.78 -1.16 17.99
N ASP A 163 -10.66 -1.36 16.69
CA ASP A 163 -10.12 -2.57 16.06
C ASP A 163 -8.58 -2.67 16.25
N HIS A 164 -7.88 -1.52 16.18
CA HIS A 164 -6.43 -1.41 16.32
C HIS A 164 -6.07 -0.15 17.14
N PRO A 165 -5.95 -0.24 18.48
CA PRO A 165 -5.68 0.92 19.34
C PRO A 165 -4.39 1.67 18.98
N GLU A 166 -3.33 0.93 18.59
CA GLU A 166 -2.00 1.47 18.28
C GLU A 166 -1.85 2.02 16.85
N ILE A 167 -2.96 2.07 16.09
CA ILE A 167 -2.88 2.53 14.70
C ILE A 167 -2.51 4.01 14.63
N LYS A 168 -1.51 4.33 13.80
CA LYS A 168 -1.06 5.72 13.62
C LYS A 168 -2.13 6.57 12.91
N ARG A 169 -2.29 7.81 13.38
CA ARG A 169 -3.23 8.79 12.78
C ARG A 169 -3.01 8.97 11.27
N VAL A 170 -1.75 8.99 10.84
CA VAL A 170 -1.40 9.10 9.41
C VAL A 170 -1.91 7.91 8.59
N THR A 171 -1.95 6.70 9.17
CA THR A 171 -2.50 5.51 8.50
C THR A 171 -4.00 5.68 8.27
N ILE A 172 -4.75 6.07 9.32
CA ILE A 172 -6.20 6.32 9.23
C ILE A 172 -6.49 7.44 8.20
N ALA A 173 -5.72 8.51 8.20
CA ALA A 173 -5.86 9.60 7.23
C ALA A 173 -5.65 9.13 5.78
N ASN A 174 -4.66 8.26 5.55
CA ASN A 174 -4.40 7.67 4.22
C ASN A 174 -5.49 6.68 3.80
N GLU A 175 -6.01 5.86 4.73
CA GLU A 175 -7.15 4.97 4.49
C GLU A 175 -8.38 5.79 4.08
N LEU A 176 -8.75 6.81 4.86
CA LEU A 176 -9.88 7.70 4.55
C LEU A 176 -9.70 8.45 3.23
N ALA A 177 -8.49 8.92 2.92
CA ALA A 177 -8.23 9.55 1.63
C ALA A 177 -8.50 8.56 0.47
N THR A 178 -8.06 7.31 0.60
CA THR A 178 -8.31 6.27 -0.40
C THR A 178 -9.80 5.95 -0.54
N ILE A 179 -10.51 5.76 0.58
CA ILE A 179 -11.95 5.47 0.59
C ILE A 179 -12.72 6.61 -0.08
N ARG A 180 -12.43 7.87 0.28
CA ARG A 180 -13.06 9.05 -0.35
C ARG A 180 -12.79 9.12 -1.86
N HIS A 181 -11.59 8.76 -2.32
CA HIS A 181 -11.28 8.72 -3.75
C HIS A 181 -12.09 7.64 -4.47
N CYS A 182 -12.25 6.46 -3.88
CA CYS A 182 -13.10 5.39 -4.42
C CYS A 182 -14.56 5.83 -4.48
N LEU A 183 -15.09 6.44 -3.43
CA LEU A 183 -16.48 6.90 -3.40
C LEU A 183 -16.72 8.12 -4.31
N LYS A 184 -15.72 8.98 -4.50
CA LYS A 184 -15.77 10.04 -5.53
C LYS A 184 -15.83 9.45 -6.94
N TYR A 185 -15.04 8.42 -7.24
CA TYR A 185 -15.14 7.67 -8.48
C TYR A 185 -16.55 7.09 -8.65
N ALA A 186 -17.09 6.45 -7.59
CA ALA A 186 -18.44 5.91 -7.61
C ALA A 186 -19.50 6.97 -7.92
N HIS A 187 -19.34 8.20 -7.42
CA HIS A 187 -20.25 9.30 -7.75
C HIS A 187 -20.12 9.72 -9.22
N ILE A 188 -18.91 9.83 -9.74
CA ILE A 188 -18.66 10.18 -11.16
C ILE A 188 -19.29 9.13 -12.09
N GLU A 189 -19.17 7.84 -11.74
CA GLU A 189 -19.74 6.72 -12.47
C GLU A 189 -21.24 6.49 -12.14
N GLN A 190 -21.88 7.41 -11.43
CA GLN A 190 -23.31 7.36 -11.03
C GLN A 190 -23.71 6.09 -10.23
N LEU A 191 -22.76 5.51 -9.50
CA LEU A 191 -22.96 4.34 -8.65
C LEU A 191 -23.43 4.72 -7.22
N THR A 192 -23.32 6.00 -6.87
CA THR A 192 -23.83 6.64 -5.65
C THR A 192 -24.21 8.09 -5.93
N ASP A 193 -25.18 8.62 -5.21
CA ASP A 193 -25.62 10.01 -5.32
C ASP A 193 -24.75 10.99 -4.53
N VAL A 194 -23.90 10.49 -3.63
CA VAL A 194 -23.13 11.31 -2.69
C VAL A 194 -21.85 11.81 -3.34
N ALA A 195 -21.80 13.12 -3.62
CA ALA A 195 -20.64 13.77 -4.23
C ALA A 195 -19.45 13.94 -3.26
N ALA A 196 -19.72 14.13 -1.97
CA ALA A 196 -18.69 14.38 -0.96
C ALA A 196 -19.05 13.76 0.39
N PHE A 197 -18.03 13.25 1.07
CA PHE A 197 -18.14 12.60 2.37
C PHE A 197 -17.47 13.42 3.46
N THR A 198 -18.20 13.71 4.51
CA THR A 198 -17.67 14.38 5.71
C THR A 198 -16.94 13.37 6.58
N THR A 199 -15.81 13.77 7.12
CA THR A 199 -15.02 12.98 8.08
C THR A 199 -14.58 13.88 9.23
N LYS A 200 -14.32 13.32 10.39
CA LYS A 200 -13.63 14.04 11.46
C LYS A 200 -12.26 14.51 10.95
N LYS A 201 -11.85 15.73 11.32
CA LYS A 201 -10.52 16.25 10.98
C LYS A 201 -9.48 15.50 11.81
N ILE A 202 -8.71 14.63 11.19
CA ILE A 202 -7.60 13.94 11.84
C ILE A 202 -6.43 14.91 11.92
N LYS A 203 -6.08 15.31 13.13
CA LYS A 203 -4.84 16.06 13.35
C LYS A 203 -3.68 15.06 13.26
N VAL A 204 -2.95 15.10 12.17
CA VAL A 204 -1.69 14.38 12.03
C VAL A 204 -0.62 15.28 12.62
N ASP A 205 0.09 14.80 13.63
CA ASP A 205 1.21 15.54 14.20
C ASP A 205 2.27 15.73 13.13
N GLU A 206 2.51 16.99 12.77
CA GLU A 206 3.56 17.34 11.81
C GLU A 206 4.95 17.23 12.43
N GLN A 207 5.03 17.22 13.77
CA GLN A 207 6.30 17.05 14.47
C GLN A 207 6.67 15.57 14.49
N VAL A 208 7.87 15.30 13.99
CA VAL A 208 8.47 13.96 14.11
C VAL A 208 8.94 13.82 15.54
N ASP A 209 8.51 12.77 16.24
CA ASP A 209 9.03 12.46 17.56
C ASP A 209 10.53 12.11 17.44
N VAL A 210 11.34 12.91 18.10
CA VAL A 210 12.80 12.73 18.15
C VAL A 210 13.17 11.32 18.60
N ARG A 211 12.48 10.81 19.63
CA ARG A 211 12.68 9.45 20.15
C ARG A 211 12.41 8.37 19.11
N GLU A 212 11.37 8.59 18.25
CA GLU A 212 11.10 7.66 17.14
C GLU A 212 12.23 7.63 16.10
N VAL A 213 12.90 8.75 15.85
CA VAL A 213 14.04 8.81 14.91
C VAL A 213 15.28 8.17 15.50
N GLU A 214 15.57 8.47 16.75
CA GLU A 214 16.69 7.85 17.51
C GLU A 214 16.50 6.34 17.60
N ALA A 215 15.30 5.86 17.93
CA ALA A 215 14.97 4.44 17.99
C ALA A 215 15.14 3.71 16.64
N ARG A 216 15.12 4.43 15.52
CA ARG A 216 15.29 3.89 14.16
C ARG A 216 16.68 4.08 13.57
N THR A 217 17.62 4.63 14.32
CA THR A 217 18.98 4.93 13.86
C THR A 217 19.99 4.14 14.68
N PHE A 218 21.04 3.67 14.06
CA PHE A 218 22.16 3.05 14.77
C PHE A 218 23.02 4.12 15.43
N SER A 219 23.56 3.80 16.62
CA SER A 219 24.75 4.47 17.14
C SER A 219 26.00 4.03 16.34
N ASN A 220 27.11 4.73 16.52
CA ASN A 220 28.37 4.36 15.89
C ASN A 220 28.85 2.98 16.34
N ASP A 221 28.77 2.69 17.63
CA ASP A 221 29.16 1.40 18.20
C ASP A 221 28.31 0.25 17.70
N GLU A 222 27.00 0.47 17.59
CA GLU A 222 26.07 -0.54 17.03
C GLU A 222 26.36 -0.81 15.56
N TYR A 223 26.57 0.23 14.76
CA TYR A 223 26.91 0.05 13.35
C TYR A 223 28.27 -0.66 13.18
N GLU A 224 29.25 -0.34 14.00
CA GLU A 224 30.55 -1.03 14.01
C GLU A 224 30.39 -2.51 14.41
N ARG A 225 29.64 -2.80 15.47
CA ARG A 225 29.35 -4.19 15.89
C ARG A 225 28.62 -4.95 14.77
N LEU A 226 27.61 -4.34 14.12
CA LEU A 226 26.89 -4.93 13.00
C LEU A 226 27.86 -5.25 11.84
N THR A 227 28.72 -4.32 11.44
CA THR A 227 29.63 -4.56 10.31
C THR A 227 30.69 -5.61 10.63
N ARG A 228 31.15 -5.70 11.89
CA ARG A 228 32.05 -6.73 12.40
C ARG A 228 31.37 -8.11 12.39
N TYR A 229 30.17 -8.19 12.92
CA TYR A 229 29.34 -9.38 12.90
C TYR A 229 29.12 -9.89 11.46
N LEU A 230 28.71 -9.02 10.55
CA LEU A 230 28.48 -9.37 9.13
C LEU A 230 29.74 -9.86 8.41
N ARG A 231 30.92 -9.42 8.83
CA ARG A 231 32.18 -9.94 8.28
C ARG A 231 32.33 -11.42 8.61
N SER A 232 32.02 -11.82 9.83
CA SER A 232 32.05 -13.24 10.26
C SER A 232 30.89 -14.03 9.63
N TRP A 233 29.69 -13.52 9.69
CA TRP A 233 28.47 -14.15 9.19
C TRP A 233 28.58 -14.50 7.69
N ALA A 234 29.17 -13.61 6.88
CA ALA A 234 29.34 -13.80 5.46
C ALA A 234 30.71 -14.43 5.09
N ALA A 235 31.49 -14.95 6.05
CA ALA A 235 32.73 -15.63 5.76
C ALA A 235 32.45 -16.98 5.09
N LYS A 236 33.28 -17.37 4.10
CA LYS A 236 33.05 -18.59 3.30
C LYS A 236 32.92 -19.85 4.16
N LYS A 237 33.72 -19.94 5.24
CA LYS A 237 33.66 -21.06 6.19
C LYS A 237 32.35 -21.22 6.96
N ASN A 238 31.52 -20.17 6.98
CA ASN A 238 30.24 -20.14 7.67
C ASN A 238 29.05 -20.27 6.68
N CYS A 239 29.31 -20.58 5.42
CA CYS A 239 28.31 -20.77 4.38
C CYS A 239 28.26 -22.25 3.98
N VAL A 240 27.08 -22.75 3.71
CA VAL A 240 26.87 -24.14 3.30
C VAL A 240 27.43 -24.42 1.92
N ASP A 241 27.26 -23.46 1.01
CA ASP A 241 27.73 -23.56 -0.37
C ASP A 241 28.15 -22.18 -0.94
N GLU A 242 28.61 -22.18 -2.19
CA GLU A 242 29.06 -20.99 -2.89
C GLU A 242 27.91 -20.01 -3.19
N ASN A 243 26.68 -20.48 -3.36
CA ASN A 243 25.53 -19.61 -3.65
C ASN A 243 25.13 -18.85 -2.38
N GLU A 244 25.15 -19.52 -1.25
CA GLU A 244 24.93 -18.87 0.04
C GLU A 244 26.06 -17.87 0.34
N TYR A 245 27.30 -18.22 0.08
CA TYR A 245 28.41 -17.29 0.23
C TYR A 245 28.21 -16.00 -0.58
N VAL A 246 27.88 -16.11 -1.87
CA VAL A 246 27.60 -14.96 -2.73
C VAL A 246 26.43 -14.14 -2.19
N LEU A 247 25.36 -14.79 -1.79
CA LEU A 247 24.17 -14.12 -1.24
C LEU A 247 24.47 -13.37 0.07
N ARG A 248 25.19 -14.00 0.99
CA ARG A 248 25.59 -13.36 2.26
C ARG A 248 26.56 -12.19 2.02
N GLN A 249 27.49 -12.33 1.08
CA GLN A 249 28.37 -11.23 0.69
C GLN A 249 27.60 -10.08 0.04
N ALA A 250 26.60 -10.36 -0.78
CA ALA A 250 25.73 -9.34 -1.36
C ALA A 250 25.03 -8.52 -0.26
N LEU A 251 24.42 -9.19 0.74
CA LEU A 251 23.75 -8.53 1.84
C LEU A 251 24.70 -7.73 2.75
N ARG A 252 25.88 -8.26 3.02
CA ARG A 252 26.92 -7.54 3.77
C ARG A 252 27.33 -6.26 3.04
N HIS A 253 27.60 -6.32 1.74
CA HIS A 253 27.97 -5.15 0.95
C HIS A 253 26.80 -4.19 0.77
N TRP A 254 25.57 -4.69 0.75
CA TRP A 254 24.38 -3.84 0.80
C TRP A 254 24.35 -2.95 2.04
N VAL A 255 24.63 -3.52 3.22
CA VAL A 255 24.70 -2.75 4.47
C VAL A 255 25.76 -1.64 4.38
N LEU A 256 26.97 -2.01 3.93
CA LEU A 256 28.07 -1.06 3.81
C LEU A 256 27.79 0.06 2.80
N VAL A 257 27.26 -0.29 1.64
CA VAL A 257 26.92 0.67 0.58
C VAL A 257 25.71 1.50 0.98
N GLY A 258 24.67 0.89 1.55
CA GLY A 258 23.44 1.56 1.97
C GLY A 258 23.69 2.69 2.97
N ALA A 259 24.50 2.43 4.00
CA ALA A 259 24.87 3.43 4.98
C ALA A 259 25.73 4.58 4.38
N ASN A 260 26.63 4.26 3.44
CA ASN A 260 27.51 5.25 2.82
C ASN A 260 26.83 6.10 1.74
N THR A 261 25.88 5.55 1.01
CA THR A 261 25.20 6.24 -0.12
C THR A 261 23.90 6.91 0.29
N MET A 262 23.34 6.58 1.44
CA MET A 262 22.02 7.07 1.92
C MET A 262 20.87 6.79 0.92
N MET A 263 21.04 5.87 -0.03
CA MET A 263 20.02 5.51 -1.01
C MET A 263 18.83 4.83 -0.35
N ARG A 264 17.65 4.98 -0.95
CA ARG A 264 16.48 4.22 -0.50
C ARG A 264 16.65 2.74 -0.80
N VAL A 265 16.08 1.88 0.05
CA VAL A 265 16.11 0.42 -0.14
C VAL A 265 15.64 0.02 -1.55
N GLY A 266 14.56 0.65 -2.05
CA GLY A 266 14.04 0.39 -3.39
C GLY A 266 15.00 0.82 -4.52
N GLU A 267 15.78 1.86 -4.33
CA GLU A 267 16.79 2.33 -5.29
C GLU A 267 17.97 1.35 -5.33
N LEU A 268 18.48 0.91 -4.17
CA LEU A 268 19.54 -0.10 -4.08
C LEU A 268 19.12 -1.45 -4.68
N ARG A 269 17.85 -1.85 -4.51
CA ARG A 269 17.34 -3.09 -5.10
C ARG A 269 17.35 -3.12 -6.61
N GLN A 270 17.27 -1.97 -7.25
CA GLN A 270 17.18 -1.81 -8.70
C GLN A 270 18.47 -1.26 -9.32
N LEU A 271 19.49 -1.02 -8.50
CA LEU A 271 20.76 -0.48 -8.96
C LEU A 271 21.48 -1.51 -9.84
N THR A 272 21.85 -1.12 -11.06
CA THR A 272 22.61 -1.94 -11.99
C THR A 272 24.07 -1.46 -12.07
N TRP A 273 24.97 -2.34 -12.48
CA TRP A 273 26.39 -1.99 -12.63
C TRP A 273 26.64 -0.90 -13.66
N GLY A 274 25.81 -0.79 -14.70
CA GLY A 274 25.88 0.28 -15.70
C GLY A 274 25.62 1.68 -15.13
N ASN A 275 24.98 1.75 -13.98
CA ASN A 275 24.69 3.00 -13.27
C ASN A 275 25.72 3.34 -12.18
N VAL A 276 26.81 2.59 -12.10
CA VAL A 276 27.85 2.77 -11.07
C VAL A 276 29.22 2.91 -11.72
N LYS A 277 29.90 4.01 -11.42
CA LYS A 277 31.29 4.25 -11.80
C LYS A 277 32.09 4.55 -10.53
N THR A 278 33.15 3.80 -10.28
CA THR A 278 34.06 4.10 -9.17
C THR A 278 35.30 4.87 -9.67
N TYR A 279 35.82 5.75 -8.84
CA TYR A 279 37.01 6.54 -9.15
C TYR A 279 37.75 6.97 -7.87
N LYS A 280 39.03 7.30 -8.02
CA LYS A 280 39.87 7.84 -6.94
C LYS A 280 39.69 9.35 -6.85
N HIS A 281 39.51 9.85 -5.62
CA HIS A 281 39.52 11.27 -5.29
C HIS A 281 40.20 11.47 -3.95
N LYS A 282 41.34 12.13 -3.93
CA LYS A 282 42.23 12.17 -2.77
C LYS A 282 42.51 10.74 -2.25
N ASP A 283 42.36 10.53 -0.95
CA ASP A 283 42.56 9.24 -0.29
C ASP A 283 41.35 8.27 -0.36
N TYR A 284 40.29 8.67 -1.05
CA TYR A 284 39.04 7.92 -1.08
C TYR A 284 38.78 7.31 -2.46
N THR A 285 38.17 6.12 -2.44
CA THR A 285 37.46 5.59 -3.60
C THR A 285 35.98 6.00 -3.51
N LEU A 286 35.58 6.89 -4.40
CA LEU A 286 34.20 7.35 -4.50
C LEU A 286 33.42 6.50 -5.51
N ALA A 287 32.11 6.53 -5.41
CA ALA A 287 31.21 6.00 -6.40
C ALA A 287 30.33 7.14 -6.96
N GLN A 288 30.36 7.29 -8.27
CA GLN A 288 29.38 8.07 -9.01
C GLN A 288 28.23 7.14 -9.36
N ILE A 289 27.02 7.46 -8.87
CA ILE A 289 25.83 6.62 -9.05
C ILE A 289 24.77 7.43 -9.77
N TYR A 290 24.26 6.89 -10.88
CA TYR A 290 23.08 7.40 -11.56
C TYR A 290 21.85 6.67 -11.06
N VAL A 291 20.95 7.39 -10.39
CA VAL A 291 19.67 6.87 -9.91
C VAL A 291 18.61 7.19 -10.94
N ALA A 292 18.14 6.19 -11.66
CA ALA A 292 17.19 6.35 -12.74
C ALA A 292 15.81 6.81 -12.26
N ARG A 293 15.07 7.53 -13.11
CA ARG A 293 13.75 8.08 -12.83
C ARG A 293 12.78 7.03 -12.30
N ASP A 294 12.77 5.85 -12.91
CA ASP A 294 11.79 4.80 -12.62
C ASP A 294 12.05 4.10 -11.27
N THR A 295 13.26 4.23 -10.75
CA THR A 295 13.64 3.65 -9.45
C THR A 295 13.35 4.57 -8.27
N THR A 296 13.05 5.85 -8.52
CA THR A 296 12.84 6.85 -7.46
C THR A 296 11.38 7.04 -7.12
N LYS A 297 11.07 7.20 -5.82
CA LYS A 297 9.71 7.51 -5.34
C LYS A 297 9.16 8.84 -5.92
N VAL A 298 10.05 9.81 -6.14
CA VAL A 298 9.70 11.14 -6.65
C VAL A 298 9.83 11.27 -8.17
N ARG A 299 10.17 10.18 -8.87
CA ARG A 299 10.35 10.13 -10.33
C ARG A 299 11.27 11.22 -10.91
N LYS A 300 12.28 11.63 -10.14
CA LYS A 300 13.33 12.55 -10.58
C LYS A 300 14.66 11.79 -10.61
N PRO A 301 15.34 11.69 -11.77
CA PRO A 301 16.66 11.08 -11.84
C PRO A 301 17.67 11.99 -11.13
N ARG A 302 18.72 11.39 -10.61
CA ARG A 302 19.87 12.13 -10.06
C ARG A 302 21.15 11.38 -10.25
N GLN A 303 22.24 12.10 -10.36
CA GLN A 303 23.58 11.58 -10.30
C GLN A 303 24.24 12.09 -9.03
N VAL A 304 24.88 11.22 -8.30
CA VAL A 304 25.49 11.53 -7.00
C VAL A 304 26.88 10.94 -6.90
N ASP A 305 27.79 11.68 -6.28
CA ASP A 305 29.12 11.23 -5.90
C ASP A 305 29.12 10.94 -4.40
N VAL A 306 29.43 9.72 -4.02
CA VAL A 306 29.27 9.23 -2.66
C VAL A 306 30.46 8.40 -2.21
N ARG A 307 30.64 8.29 -0.88
CA ARG A 307 31.55 7.31 -0.29
C ARG A 307 31.03 5.88 -0.51
N GLY A 308 31.89 4.89 -0.38
CA GLY A 308 31.54 3.48 -0.49
C GLY A 308 32.00 2.81 -1.79
N GLY A 309 32.71 3.54 -2.67
CA GLY A 309 33.26 2.98 -3.91
C GLY A 309 34.13 1.76 -3.66
N GLN A 310 34.97 1.77 -2.61
CA GLN A 310 35.79 0.64 -2.21
C GLN A 310 34.99 -0.62 -1.84
N TYR A 311 33.77 -0.47 -1.34
CA TYR A 311 32.89 -1.61 -1.04
C TYR A 311 32.28 -2.18 -2.32
N LEU A 312 31.92 -1.31 -3.26
CA LEU A 312 31.41 -1.71 -4.57
C LEU A 312 32.49 -2.43 -5.39
N GLU A 313 33.73 -1.92 -5.42
CA GLU A 313 34.85 -2.60 -6.08
C GLU A 313 35.12 -3.98 -5.47
N ARG A 314 35.13 -4.07 -4.13
CA ARG A 314 35.31 -5.35 -3.44
C ARG A 314 34.20 -6.33 -3.76
N TRP A 315 32.95 -5.86 -3.74
CA TRP A 315 31.80 -6.68 -4.07
C TRP A 315 31.82 -7.14 -5.53
N LYS A 316 32.19 -6.26 -6.45
CA LYS A 316 32.30 -6.61 -7.88
C LYS A 316 33.23 -7.78 -8.13
N LYS A 317 34.34 -7.91 -7.35
CA LYS A 317 35.28 -9.04 -7.45
C LYS A 317 34.68 -10.38 -6.97
N THR A 318 33.69 -10.36 -6.11
CA THR A 318 33.03 -11.55 -5.56
C THR A 318 31.74 -11.90 -6.31
N SER A 319 31.05 -10.90 -6.84
CA SER A 319 29.83 -11.08 -7.62
C SER A 319 30.09 -11.84 -8.92
N LYS A 320 29.21 -12.80 -9.23
CA LYS A 320 29.23 -13.53 -10.51
C LYS A 320 28.56 -12.77 -11.65
N ASN A 321 27.75 -11.76 -11.32
CA ASN A 321 26.92 -11.00 -12.25
C ASN A 321 27.37 -9.55 -12.24
N THR A 322 28.17 -9.14 -13.25
CA THR A 322 28.84 -7.83 -13.26
C THR A 322 28.72 -7.08 -14.58
N LYS A 323 27.83 -7.53 -15.49
CA LYS A 323 27.53 -6.83 -16.74
C LYS A 323 26.77 -5.53 -16.42
N ASN A 324 26.80 -4.57 -17.31
CA ASN A 324 26.14 -3.28 -17.11
C ASN A 324 24.64 -3.39 -16.81
N THR A 325 23.96 -4.41 -17.35
CA THR A 325 22.54 -4.69 -17.12
C THR A 325 22.26 -5.46 -15.84
N ASP A 326 23.28 -6.07 -15.23
CA ASP A 326 23.11 -6.90 -14.05
C ASP A 326 22.89 -6.03 -12.80
N LEU A 327 22.07 -6.53 -11.89
CA LEU A 327 21.86 -5.89 -10.59
C LEU A 327 23.15 -5.88 -9.77
N VAL A 328 23.44 -4.75 -9.12
CA VAL A 328 24.58 -4.66 -8.20
C VAL A 328 24.39 -5.65 -7.05
N PHE A 329 23.19 -5.73 -6.48
CA PHE A 329 22.88 -6.65 -5.39
C PHE A 329 21.90 -7.73 -5.86
N SER A 330 22.45 -8.87 -6.23
CA SER A 330 21.72 -10.03 -6.72
C SER A 330 22.10 -11.31 -5.95
N ASP A 331 21.28 -12.34 -6.09
CA ASP A 331 21.66 -13.71 -5.71
C ASP A 331 22.74 -14.25 -6.69
N ALA A 332 23.23 -15.45 -6.42
CA ALA A 332 24.24 -16.08 -7.27
C ALA A 332 23.78 -16.30 -8.72
N GLY A 333 22.49 -16.38 -8.97
CA GLY A 333 21.87 -16.50 -10.29
C GLY A 333 21.57 -15.16 -10.99
N GLY A 334 21.97 -14.03 -10.42
CA GLY A 334 21.72 -12.69 -10.99
C GLY A 334 20.31 -12.15 -10.74
N ARG A 335 19.47 -12.88 -9.99
CA ARG A 335 18.10 -12.45 -9.70
C ARG A 335 18.09 -11.50 -8.52
N GLN A 336 17.05 -10.67 -8.44
CA GLN A 336 16.83 -9.82 -7.28
C GLN A 336 16.70 -10.67 -6.01
N ILE A 337 17.43 -10.31 -4.95
CA ILE A 337 17.37 -11.01 -3.65
C ILE A 337 15.94 -11.05 -3.14
N ASP A 338 15.45 -12.22 -2.75
CA ASP A 338 14.11 -12.37 -2.21
C ASP A 338 13.89 -11.50 -0.98
N LYS A 339 12.77 -10.79 -0.95
CA LYS A 339 12.46 -9.85 0.14
C LYS A 339 12.29 -10.59 1.46
N THR A 340 11.63 -11.73 1.46
CA THR A 340 11.38 -12.51 2.68
C THR A 340 12.69 -12.98 3.29
N TYR A 341 13.62 -13.46 2.45
CA TYR A 341 14.97 -13.81 2.89
C TYR A 341 15.71 -12.59 3.46
N GLN A 342 15.70 -11.47 2.73
CA GLN A 342 16.36 -10.23 3.14
C GLN A 342 15.85 -9.74 4.52
N TYR A 343 14.54 -9.73 4.74
CA TYR A 343 13.96 -9.31 6.02
C TYR A 343 14.19 -10.32 7.13
N ARG A 344 14.20 -11.62 6.84
CA ARG A 344 14.52 -12.67 7.81
C ARG A 344 15.97 -12.57 8.28
N ALA A 345 16.91 -12.39 7.35
CA ALA A 345 18.32 -12.20 7.67
C ALA A 345 18.50 -10.94 8.55
N TRP A 346 17.83 -9.84 8.22
CA TRP A 346 17.87 -8.62 9.02
C TRP A 346 17.38 -8.85 10.44
N LYS A 347 16.23 -9.48 10.59
CA LYS A 347 15.68 -9.80 11.91
C LYS A 347 16.65 -10.66 12.71
N GLN A 348 17.18 -11.71 12.12
CA GLN A 348 18.18 -12.57 12.75
C GLN A 348 19.37 -11.75 13.28
N TRP A 349 19.91 -10.82 12.48
CA TRP A 349 21.04 -9.99 12.92
C TRP A 349 20.69 -9.07 14.08
N MET A 350 19.49 -8.47 14.07
CA MET A 350 19.03 -7.61 15.15
C MET A 350 18.83 -8.39 16.45
N ASP A 351 18.24 -9.58 16.35
CA ASP A 351 18.03 -10.49 17.48
C ASP A 351 19.38 -10.98 18.05
N GLU A 352 20.32 -11.44 17.22
CA GLU A 352 21.64 -11.93 17.67
C GLU A 352 22.54 -10.84 18.25
N LEU A 353 22.36 -9.60 17.82
CA LEU A 353 23.09 -8.44 18.35
C LEU A 353 22.42 -7.78 19.57
N GLY A 354 21.20 -8.20 19.90
CA GLY A 354 20.44 -7.65 21.02
C GLY A 354 19.97 -6.21 20.79
N TYR A 355 19.64 -5.84 19.53
CA TYR A 355 19.32 -4.45 19.20
C TYR A 355 17.84 -4.09 19.33
N ASP A 356 16.97 -5.05 19.55
CA ASP A 356 15.52 -4.84 19.68
C ASP A 356 14.87 -5.83 20.66
N GLU A 357 15.57 -6.15 21.74
CA GLU A 357 15.13 -7.17 22.72
C GLU A 357 13.81 -6.80 23.40
N ASP A 358 13.58 -5.51 23.63
CA ASP A 358 12.36 -4.99 24.27
C ASP A 358 11.28 -4.53 23.28
N GLY A 359 11.51 -4.67 21.96
CA GLY A 359 10.60 -4.19 20.92
C GLY A 359 10.43 -2.68 20.84
N SER A 360 11.23 -1.92 21.59
CA SER A 360 11.16 -0.45 21.62
C SER A 360 11.76 0.20 20.38
N ARG A 361 12.64 -0.51 19.68
CA ARG A 361 13.36 -0.04 18.50
C ARG A 361 12.77 -0.69 17.23
N ASN A 362 12.61 0.10 16.19
CA ASN A 362 12.15 -0.36 14.89
C ASN A 362 13.29 -0.23 13.87
N LEU A 363 14.37 -0.98 14.08
CA LEU A 363 15.50 -1.03 13.14
C LEU A 363 15.14 -1.85 11.91
N THR A 364 15.24 -1.22 10.76
CA THR A 364 14.94 -1.80 9.45
C THR A 364 16.07 -1.52 8.47
N TRP A 365 16.01 -2.11 7.28
CA TRP A 365 16.91 -1.75 6.18
C TRP A 365 16.95 -0.25 5.89
N TYR A 366 15.90 0.48 6.21
CA TYR A 366 15.83 1.94 6.06
C TYR A 366 16.68 2.67 7.12
N SER A 367 16.96 2.02 8.25
CA SER A 367 17.81 2.56 9.33
C SER A 367 19.24 2.81 8.88
N LEU A 368 19.75 2.10 7.87
CA LEU A 368 21.03 2.37 7.24
C LEU A 368 21.07 3.77 6.61
N ARG A 369 19.97 4.17 5.99
CA ARG A 369 19.83 5.52 5.43
C ARG A 369 19.75 6.58 6.54
N HIS A 370 18.99 6.31 7.60
CA HIS A 370 18.95 7.20 8.76
C HIS A 370 20.36 7.40 9.33
N TYR A 371 21.07 6.30 9.57
CA TYR A 371 22.45 6.35 10.07
C TYR A 371 23.38 7.15 9.13
N GLY A 372 23.33 6.87 7.82
CA GLY A 372 24.15 7.60 6.84
C GLY A 372 23.90 9.10 6.81
N ILE A 373 22.62 9.51 6.92
CA ILE A 373 22.23 10.94 7.00
C ILE A 373 22.74 11.56 8.30
N THR A 374 22.49 10.91 9.44
CA THR A 374 22.96 11.34 10.77
C THR A 374 24.46 11.58 10.78
N MET A 375 25.23 10.63 10.24
CA MET A 375 26.69 10.75 10.18
C MET A 375 27.17 11.89 9.26
N ARG A 376 26.44 12.22 8.20
CA ARG A 376 26.78 13.36 7.32
C ARG A 376 26.45 14.69 8.00
N ILE A 377 25.35 14.77 8.75
CA ILE A 377 25.02 15.94 9.57
C ILE A 377 26.11 16.16 10.62
N ALA A 378 26.43 15.13 11.39
CA ALA A 378 27.49 15.17 12.40
C ALA A 378 28.89 15.52 11.85
N ALA A 379 29.14 15.24 10.57
CA ALA A 379 30.36 15.65 9.87
C ALA A 379 30.29 17.08 9.29
N GLY A 380 29.24 17.88 9.61
CA GLY A 380 29.09 19.26 9.20
C GLY A 380 28.65 19.47 7.74
N ASN A 381 28.09 18.47 7.09
CA ASN A 381 27.55 18.66 5.73
C ASN A 381 26.22 19.43 5.77
N THR A 382 25.98 20.33 4.80
CA THR A 382 24.74 21.09 4.73
C THR A 382 23.56 20.19 4.36
N TYR A 383 22.35 20.57 4.81
CA TYR A 383 21.13 19.80 4.50
C TYR A 383 20.82 19.73 3.01
N GLU A 384 21.16 20.78 2.26
CA GLU A 384 21.01 20.81 0.81
C GLU A 384 21.87 19.74 0.16
N THR A 385 23.15 19.65 0.55
CA THR A 385 24.08 18.63 0.04
C THR A 385 23.59 17.21 0.37
N ILE A 386 23.18 16.99 1.63
CA ILE A 386 22.65 15.69 2.06
C ILE A 386 21.36 15.36 1.32
N ALA A 387 20.47 16.34 1.16
CA ALA A 387 19.20 16.17 0.45
C ALA A 387 19.39 15.80 -1.02
N MET A 388 20.35 16.43 -1.71
CA MET A 388 20.72 16.09 -3.09
C MET A 388 21.19 14.63 -3.20
N ILE A 389 22.11 14.22 -2.34
CA ILE A 389 22.64 12.84 -2.35
C ILE A 389 21.54 11.84 -2.00
N ALA A 390 20.83 12.08 -0.91
CA ALA A 390 19.79 11.19 -0.44
C ALA A 390 18.51 11.18 -1.30
N GLY A 391 18.34 12.15 -2.22
CA GLY A 391 17.15 12.28 -3.07
C GLY A 391 15.89 12.62 -2.29
N THR A 392 15.98 13.64 -1.42
CA THR A 392 14.88 14.18 -0.62
C THR A 392 14.94 15.71 -0.63
N SER A 393 14.18 16.41 0.19
CA SER A 393 14.29 17.86 0.35
C SER A 393 15.04 18.23 1.61
N ALA A 394 15.71 19.39 1.63
CA ALA A 394 16.35 19.92 2.81
C ALA A 394 15.35 20.08 3.96
N LYS A 395 14.11 20.53 3.65
CA LYS A 395 13.01 20.61 4.63
C LYS A 395 12.68 19.26 5.30
N GLU A 396 12.75 18.17 4.54
CA GLU A 396 12.50 16.82 5.10
C GLU A 396 13.66 16.36 5.98
N ILE A 397 14.90 16.68 5.58
CA ILE A 397 16.08 16.43 6.43
C ILE A 397 15.95 17.23 7.74
N GLU A 398 15.72 18.53 7.66
CA GLU A 398 15.54 19.39 8.82
C GLU A 398 14.41 18.86 9.74
N LYS A 399 13.24 18.57 9.18
CA LYS A 399 12.10 18.06 9.94
C LYS A 399 12.42 16.78 10.70
N THR A 400 13.14 15.85 10.06
CA THR A 400 13.43 14.54 10.62
C THR A 400 14.59 14.54 11.61
N TYR A 401 15.62 15.36 11.36
CA TYR A 401 16.88 15.33 12.12
C TYR A 401 17.14 16.61 12.93
N ARG A 402 16.11 17.39 13.20
CA ARG A 402 16.21 18.68 13.96
C ARG A 402 16.86 18.55 15.33
N HIS A 403 16.75 17.39 15.98
CA HIS A 403 17.37 17.13 17.27
C HIS A 403 18.90 17.16 17.21
N ILE A 404 19.49 16.68 16.11
CA ILE A 404 20.94 16.70 15.90
C ILE A 404 21.45 18.14 15.77
N LEU A 405 20.63 19.04 15.19
CA LEU A 405 20.93 20.46 15.12
C LEU A 405 21.18 21.11 16.47
N ARG A 406 20.46 20.72 17.51
CA ARG A 406 20.66 21.30 18.84
C ARG A 406 22.05 20.99 19.39
N GLU A 407 22.55 19.78 19.12
CA GLU A 407 23.90 19.38 19.49
C GLU A 407 24.96 20.14 18.65
N GLU A 408 24.72 20.28 17.34
CA GLU A 408 25.58 21.07 16.45
C GLU A 408 25.55 22.55 16.81
N MET A 409 24.38 23.11 17.15
CA MET A 409 24.28 24.49 17.62
C MET A 409 25.07 24.72 18.93
N ARG A 410 25.02 23.77 19.89
CA ARG A 410 25.85 23.82 21.10
C ARG A 410 27.34 23.78 20.76
N THR A 411 27.72 22.85 19.85
CA THR A 411 29.11 22.72 19.41
C THR A 411 29.56 23.96 18.64
N ALA A 412 28.71 24.53 17.80
CA ALA A 412 29.00 25.78 17.10
C ALA A 412 29.09 26.98 18.03
N ALA A 413 28.24 27.05 19.05
CA ALA A 413 28.27 28.11 20.06
C ALA A 413 29.53 28.07 20.95
N THR A 414 30.11 26.87 21.08
CA THR A 414 31.37 26.68 21.84
C THR A 414 32.63 26.81 20.99
N ARG A 415 32.51 26.90 19.63
CA ARG A 415 33.64 27.19 18.77
C ARG A 415 34.15 28.60 19.06
N GLU A 416 35.41 28.71 19.39
CA GLU A 416 36.09 30.01 19.55
C GLU A 416 36.07 30.77 18.20
N VAL A 417 35.39 31.90 18.17
CA VAL A 417 35.50 32.89 17.11
C VAL A 417 36.44 33.95 17.62
N GLU A 418 37.59 34.09 17.03
CA GLU A 418 38.69 34.94 17.51
C GLU A 418 38.28 36.39 17.72
N VAL A 419 37.35 36.91 16.97
CA VAL A 419 36.79 38.28 17.06
C VAL A 419 35.74 38.41 18.18
N LEU A 420 35.19 37.30 18.69
CA LEU A 420 34.16 37.26 19.73
C LEU A 420 34.70 36.74 21.08
N ARG A 421 36.02 36.65 21.24
CA ARG A 421 36.61 36.36 22.52
C ARG A 421 36.16 37.42 23.53
N GLU A 422 35.61 36.99 24.62
CA GLU A 422 35.36 37.88 25.75
C GLU A 422 36.66 38.59 26.10
N ILE A 423 36.65 39.91 26.04
CA ILE A 423 37.73 40.74 26.55
C ILE A 423 37.77 40.44 28.03
N LYS A 424 38.77 39.71 28.48
CA LYS A 424 39.03 39.58 29.91
C LYS A 424 39.32 40.99 30.41
N GLU A 425 38.37 41.57 31.13
CA GLU A 425 38.61 42.78 31.88
C GLU A 425 39.73 42.48 32.86
N GLY A 426 40.86 43.18 32.70
CA GLY A 426 42.03 43.10 33.54
C GLY A 426 41.84 43.80 34.86
#